data_a19228cb76844cdc25b3e1d9ce51803b
#
_entry.id   a19228cb76844cdc25b3e1d9ce51803b
#
_cell.length_a   1.000
_cell.length_b   1.000
_cell.length_c   1.000
_cell.angle_alpha   90.00
_cell.angle_beta   90.00
_cell.angle_gamma   90.00
#
_symmetry.space_group_name_H-M   'P 1'
#
loop_
_entity.id
_entity.type
_entity.pdbx_description
1 polymer ?
#
loop_
_entity_poly.entity_id
_entity_poly.type
_entity_poly.pdbx_seq_one_letter_code
_entity_poly.pdbx_strand_id
1 'polypeptide(L)'
;MLKTYKSYNKALKNINTLLSSNNPNQVEGWLSQIATLSVEISLARNNYIEDLKATLKKDLLIPMASLIGVNKGFNFTLQPGWTKDVDYLNKNEIYNYLIKNKHLFFKNKHLSYGPHKATLDFIYDKKNENHLSRGEQKKLSTVFWMLQVLFLVETGVKPIVLIDDISSELDQKKINETLGFLTQLDVQIFITDIGNKELPLDTKKTSTYHIKKGVIYNN
;
A
#
# COMPACT_ATOMS: atom_id res chain seq x y z
N MET A 1 9.48 6.99 11.01
CA MET A 1 8.14 6.72 10.45
C MET A 1 7.21 5.97 11.38
N LEU A 2 7.55 4.76 11.89
CA LEU A 2 6.65 3.99 12.77
C LEU A 2 6.26 4.73 14.07
N LYS A 3 7.20 5.44 14.71
CA LYS A 3 6.93 6.24 15.91
C LYS A 3 5.95 7.38 15.63
N THR A 4 6.14 8.11 14.53
CA THR A 4 5.25 9.21 14.10
C THR A 4 3.83 8.69 13.88
N TYR A 5 3.69 7.55 13.20
CA TYR A 5 2.39 6.93 12.93
C TYR A 5 1.67 6.49 14.22
N LYS A 6 2.40 5.89 15.17
CA LYS A 6 1.85 5.54 16.48
C LYS A 6 1.40 6.78 17.25
N SER A 7 2.19 7.85 17.25
CA SER A 7 1.85 9.13 17.88
C SER A 7 0.61 9.77 17.24
N TYR A 8 0.54 9.75 15.91
CA TYR A 8 -0.64 10.23 15.16
C TYR A 8 -1.91 9.46 15.53
N ASN A 9 -1.87 8.13 15.55
CA ASN A 9 -3.03 7.31 15.91
C ASN A 9 -3.47 7.54 17.36
N LYS A 10 -2.53 7.75 18.28
CA LYS A 10 -2.85 8.13 19.67
C LYS A 10 -3.54 9.49 19.73
N ALA A 11 -3.00 10.49 19.03
CA ALA A 11 -3.59 11.83 18.97
C ALA A 11 -4.99 11.79 18.33
N LEU A 12 -5.15 11.02 17.23
CA LEU A 12 -6.43 10.82 16.55
C LEU A 12 -7.48 10.17 17.47
N LYS A 13 -7.09 9.15 18.23
CA LYS A 13 -7.97 8.52 19.22
C LYS A 13 -8.42 9.49 20.29
N ASN A 14 -7.49 10.26 20.86
CA ASN A 14 -7.78 11.22 21.91
C ASN A 14 -8.73 12.33 21.42
N ILE A 15 -8.45 12.91 20.25
CA ILE A 15 -9.31 13.95 19.70
C ILE A 15 -10.71 13.41 19.38
N ASN A 16 -10.83 12.22 18.81
CA ASN A 16 -12.13 11.62 18.52
C ASN A 16 -12.94 11.34 19.81
N THR A 17 -12.27 10.99 20.91
CA THR A 17 -12.91 10.86 22.23
C THR A 17 -13.47 12.20 22.72
N LEU A 18 -12.70 13.29 22.60
CA LEU A 18 -13.18 14.63 22.99
C LEU A 18 -14.34 15.10 22.11
N LEU A 19 -14.27 14.85 20.80
CA LEU A 19 -15.34 15.20 19.85
C LEU A 19 -16.63 14.41 20.12
N SER A 20 -16.52 13.13 20.42
CA SER A 20 -17.69 12.28 20.71
C SER A 20 -18.36 12.62 22.05
N SER A 21 -17.57 13.04 23.05
CA SER A 21 -18.08 13.49 24.37
C SER A 21 -18.50 14.96 24.39
N ASN A 22 -18.47 15.67 23.26
CA ASN A 22 -18.72 17.12 23.16
C ASN A 22 -17.88 17.97 24.13
N ASN A 23 -16.65 17.53 24.42
CA ASN A 23 -15.74 18.25 25.31
C ASN A 23 -14.82 19.17 24.49
N PRO A 24 -14.99 20.51 24.53
CA PRO A 24 -14.16 21.43 23.77
C PRO A 24 -12.77 21.64 24.38
N ASN A 25 -12.59 21.26 25.65
CA ASN A 25 -11.34 21.47 26.37
C ASN A 25 -10.22 20.63 25.72
N GLN A 26 -9.04 21.23 25.59
CA GLN A 26 -7.84 20.62 25.04
C GLN A 26 -7.91 20.22 23.53
N VAL A 27 -9.03 20.41 22.85
CA VAL A 27 -9.19 20.05 21.41
C VAL A 27 -8.12 20.75 20.56
N GLU A 28 -7.88 22.04 20.80
CA GLU A 28 -6.93 22.82 19.98
C GLU A 28 -5.48 22.34 20.12
N GLY A 29 -5.08 21.92 21.33
CA GLY A 29 -3.78 21.30 21.54
C GLY A 29 -3.59 20.02 20.75
N TRP A 30 -4.63 19.16 20.70
CA TRP A 30 -4.60 17.96 19.89
C TRP A 30 -4.64 18.26 18.39
N LEU A 31 -5.41 19.27 17.95
CA LEU A 31 -5.39 19.72 16.55
C LEU A 31 -4.02 20.20 16.10
N SER A 32 -3.31 20.93 16.96
CA SER A 32 -1.92 21.38 16.68
C SER A 32 -0.97 20.18 16.54
N GLN A 33 -1.09 19.19 17.42
CA GLN A 33 -0.29 17.96 17.32
C GLN A 33 -0.63 17.15 16.06
N ILE A 34 -1.91 17.00 15.74
CA ILE A 34 -2.38 16.37 14.49
C ILE A 34 -1.79 17.07 13.28
N ALA A 35 -1.80 18.41 13.23
CA ALA A 35 -1.25 19.17 12.11
C ALA A 35 0.24 18.87 11.91
N THR A 36 1.04 18.89 13.00
CA THR A 36 2.48 18.58 12.94
C THR A 36 2.74 17.18 12.42
N LEU A 37 2.10 16.17 13.02
CA LEU A 37 2.28 14.76 12.65
C LEU A 37 1.75 14.45 11.25
N SER A 38 0.73 15.18 10.78
CA SER A 38 0.19 15.06 9.44
C SER A 38 1.21 15.43 8.37
N VAL A 39 1.93 16.53 8.56
CA VAL A 39 3.00 16.96 7.63
C VAL A 39 4.09 15.89 7.55
N GLU A 40 4.57 15.41 8.69
CA GLU A 40 5.61 14.38 8.72
C GLU A 40 5.19 13.10 7.97
N ILE A 41 3.96 12.63 8.19
CA ILE A 41 3.42 11.44 7.52
C ILE A 41 3.27 11.70 6.03
N SER A 42 2.74 12.86 5.65
CA SER A 42 2.49 13.20 4.26
C SER A 42 3.79 13.33 3.46
N LEU A 43 4.81 13.98 4.01
CA LEU A 43 6.15 14.07 3.40
C LEU A 43 6.74 12.69 3.16
N ALA A 44 6.72 11.82 4.18
CA ALA A 44 7.28 10.48 4.02
C ALA A 44 6.50 9.62 3.02
N ARG A 45 5.18 9.78 2.93
CA ARG A 45 4.36 9.09 1.91
C ARG A 45 4.64 9.62 0.51
N ASN A 46 4.74 10.94 0.34
CA ASN A 46 5.06 11.52 -0.95
C ASN A 46 6.42 11.02 -1.45
N ASN A 47 7.45 11.05 -0.59
CA ASN A 47 8.78 10.54 -0.96
C ASN A 47 8.69 9.07 -1.39
N TYR A 48 8.02 8.23 -0.61
CA TYR A 48 7.84 6.80 -0.95
C TYR A 48 7.13 6.60 -2.29
N ILE A 49 6.09 7.39 -2.58
CA ILE A 49 5.35 7.32 -3.85
C ILE A 49 6.23 7.76 -5.03
N GLU A 50 7.02 8.81 -4.87
CA GLU A 50 7.94 9.25 -5.94
C GLU A 50 9.06 8.23 -6.18
N ASP A 51 9.59 7.61 -5.12
CA ASP A 51 10.57 6.52 -5.23
C ASP A 51 9.97 5.31 -5.97
N LEU A 52 8.74 4.90 -5.64
CA LEU A 52 8.03 3.85 -6.37
C LEU A 52 7.79 4.20 -7.84
N LYS A 53 7.47 5.46 -8.14
CA LYS A 53 7.32 5.91 -9.53
C LYS A 53 8.66 5.89 -10.29
N ALA A 54 9.76 6.20 -9.62
CA ALA A 54 11.09 6.09 -10.19
C ALA A 54 11.44 4.63 -10.51
N THR A 55 11.12 3.71 -9.60
CA THR A 55 11.30 2.26 -9.83
C THR A 55 10.40 1.76 -10.96
N LEU A 56 9.16 2.26 -11.09
CA LEU A 56 8.25 1.88 -12.18
C LEU A 56 8.79 2.23 -13.57
N LYS A 57 9.62 3.26 -13.69
CA LYS A 57 10.22 3.67 -14.96
C LYS A 57 11.41 2.82 -15.39
N LYS A 58 11.87 1.87 -14.57
CA LYS A 58 13.00 1.01 -14.89
C LYS A 58 12.58 -0.15 -15.80
N ASP A 59 13.47 -0.52 -16.70
CA ASP A 59 13.21 -1.54 -17.73
C ASP A 59 12.85 -2.92 -17.20
N LEU A 60 13.21 -3.23 -15.96
CA LEU A 60 12.89 -4.51 -15.31
C LEU A 60 11.39 -4.77 -15.11
N LEU A 61 10.58 -3.71 -14.96
CA LEU A 61 9.11 -3.84 -14.80
C LEU A 61 8.34 -3.75 -16.10
N ILE A 62 8.92 -3.19 -17.16
CA ILE A 62 8.26 -3.05 -18.46
C ILE A 62 7.88 -4.42 -19.06
N PRO A 63 8.77 -5.43 -19.07
CA PRO A 63 8.41 -6.78 -19.53
C PRO A 63 7.29 -7.40 -18.69
N MET A 64 7.29 -7.18 -17.37
CA MET A 64 6.27 -7.72 -16.47
C MET A 64 4.92 -7.03 -16.61
N ALA A 65 4.90 -5.70 -16.72
CA ALA A 65 3.68 -4.98 -17.01
C ALA A 65 3.06 -5.46 -18.34
N SER A 66 3.90 -5.82 -19.32
CA SER A 66 3.50 -6.44 -20.57
C SER A 66 2.90 -7.84 -20.36
N LEU A 67 3.59 -8.68 -19.60
CA LEU A 67 3.25 -10.08 -19.35
C LEU A 67 1.95 -10.23 -18.56
N ILE A 68 1.71 -9.38 -17.56
CA ILE A 68 0.45 -9.39 -16.81
C ILE A 68 -0.67 -8.65 -17.56
N GLY A 69 -0.38 -8.14 -18.76
CA GLY A 69 -1.35 -7.40 -19.58
C GLY A 69 -1.62 -5.99 -19.10
N VAL A 70 -0.69 -5.38 -18.36
CA VAL A 70 -0.73 -3.99 -17.88
C VAL A 70 0.12 -3.10 -18.80
N ASN A 71 -0.03 -3.24 -20.12
CA ASN A 71 0.86 -2.66 -21.12
C ASN A 71 0.70 -1.16 -21.35
N LYS A 72 -0.34 -0.51 -20.79
CA LYS A 72 -0.69 0.84 -21.24
C LYS A 72 -1.08 1.74 -20.09
N GLY A 73 -0.13 2.60 -19.67
CA GLY A 73 -0.46 3.75 -18.85
C GLY A 73 -0.81 3.43 -17.39
N PHE A 74 -0.15 2.43 -16.78
CA PHE A 74 -0.24 2.24 -15.34
C PHE A 74 0.39 3.44 -14.61
N ASN A 75 -0.37 4.05 -13.76
CA ASN A 75 0.07 5.13 -12.87
C ASN A 75 -0.71 5.07 -11.56
N PHE A 76 -0.19 5.72 -10.54
CA PHE A 76 -0.85 5.84 -9.25
C PHE A 76 -0.55 7.19 -8.62
N THR A 77 -1.52 7.71 -7.85
CA THR A 77 -1.45 9.03 -7.24
C THR A 77 -1.93 8.95 -5.80
N LEU A 78 -1.17 9.55 -4.89
CA LEU A 78 -1.57 9.66 -3.49
C LEU A 78 -2.61 10.78 -3.34
N GLN A 79 -3.78 10.42 -2.82
CA GLN A 79 -4.75 11.38 -2.30
C GLN A 79 -4.43 11.60 -0.82
N PRO A 80 -4.06 12.80 -0.39
CA PRO A 80 -3.49 13.01 0.94
C PRO A 80 -4.50 12.94 2.09
N GLY A 81 -5.80 12.82 1.78
CA GLY A 81 -6.87 12.78 2.78
C GLY A 81 -7.30 14.17 3.28
N TRP A 82 -6.92 15.21 2.57
CA TRP A 82 -7.30 16.61 2.79
C TRP A 82 -8.12 17.14 1.61
N THR A 83 -8.80 18.26 1.80
CA THR A 83 -9.46 18.98 0.72
C THR A 83 -8.43 19.64 -0.21
N LYS A 84 -8.80 19.89 -1.46
CA LYS A 84 -7.87 20.41 -2.50
C LYS A 84 -7.32 21.81 -2.22
N ASP A 85 -8.01 22.57 -1.38
CA ASP A 85 -7.69 23.94 -0.98
C ASP A 85 -6.70 24.03 0.19
N VAL A 86 -6.25 22.89 0.72
CA VAL A 86 -5.30 22.83 1.84
C VAL A 86 -3.94 22.38 1.35
N ASP A 87 -2.92 23.20 1.58
CA ASP A 87 -1.54 22.72 1.47
C ASP A 87 -1.23 21.76 2.63
N TYR A 88 -1.37 20.48 2.34
CA TYR A 88 -1.18 19.41 3.32
C TYR A 88 0.29 19.17 3.73
N LEU A 89 1.22 19.93 3.17
CA LEU A 89 2.63 19.96 3.57
C LEU A 89 2.95 21.17 4.44
N ASN A 90 1.98 22.08 4.64
CA ASN A 90 2.12 23.24 5.49
C ASN A 90 1.35 23.06 6.81
N LYS A 91 2.10 22.99 7.92
CA LYS A 91 1.52 22.81 9.26
C LYS A 91 0.49 23.88 9.60
N ASN A 92 0.78 25.14 9.28
CA ASN A 92 -0.08 26.25 9.65
C ASN A 92 -1.38 26.22 8.86
N GLU A 93 -1.34 25.86 7.58
CA GLU A 93 -2.54 25.70 6.76
C GLU A 93 -3.41 24.57 7.26
N ILE A 94 -2.81 23.40 7.56
CA ILE A 94 -3.53 22.29 8.17
C ILE A 94 -4.18 22.74 9.49
N TYR A 95 -3.43 23.37 10.37
CA TYR A 95 -3.97 23.79 11.67
C TYR A 95 -5.12 24.78 11.50
N ASN A 96 -4.95 25.81 10.66
CA ASN A 96 -6.00 26.80 10.40
C ASN A 96 -7.26 26.14 9.81
N TYR A 97 -7.09 25.20 8.89
CA TYR A 97 -8.20 24.43 8.33
C TYR A 97 -8.93 23.62 9.42
N LEU A 98 -8.19 22.95 10.29
CA LEU A 98 -8.76 22.17 11.39
C LEU A 98 -9.53 23.05 12.38
N ILE A 99 -9.00 24.22 12.74
CA ILE A 99 -9.68 25.19 13.62
C ILE A 99 -10.95 25.72 12.97
N LYS A 100 -10.87 26.15 11.71
CA LYS A 100 -12.03 26.67 10.95
C LYS A 100 -13.17 25.69 10.89
N ASN A 101 -12.85 24.41 10.72
CA ASN A 101 -13.83 23.33 10.55
C ASN A 101 -14.15 22.57 11.87
N LYS A 102 -13.68 23.05 13.02
CA LYS A 102 -13.87 22.40 14.34
C LYS A 102 -15.34 22.05 14.63
N HIS A 103 -16.26 22.93 14.28
CA HIS A 103 -17.69 22.72 14.47
C HIS A 103 -18.23 21.52 13.70
N LEU A 104 -17.72 21.23 12.49
CA LEU A 104 -18.09 20.05 11.70
C LEU A 104 -17.60 18.76 12.36
N PHE A 105 -16.41 18.78 12.96
CA PHE A 105 -15.88 17.61 13.65
C PHE A 105 -16.66 17.27 14.92
N PHE A 106 -17.13 18.28 15.66
CA PHE A 106 -18.06 18.06 16.78
C PHE A 106 -19.38 17.47 16.31
N LYS A 107 -19.95 17.98 15.21
CA LYS A 107 -21.17 17.42 14.61
C LYS A 107 -20.98 15.97 14.18
N ASN A 108 -19.85 15.65 13.53
CA ASN A 108 -19.56 14.31 13.01
C ASN A 108 -19.04 13.36 14.10
N LYS A 109 -18.70 13.85 15.30
CA LYS A 109 -18.13 13.07 16.39
C LYS A 109 -16.74 12.48 16.11
N HIS A 110 -16.09 12.90 15.05
CA HIS A 110 -14.74 12.45 14.66
C HIS A 110 -14.06 13.43 13.70
N LEU A 111 -12.74 13.32 13.62
CA LEU A 111 -11.92 14.05 12.66
C LEU A 111 -12.12 13.44 11.25
N SER A 112 -12.62 14.24 10.32
CA SER A 112 -13.02 13.78 8.98
C SER A 112 -11.92 13.88 7.93
N TYR A 113 -10.84 14.62 8.21
CA TYR A 113 -9.73 14.86 7.29
C TYR A 113 -8.39 14.54 7.93
N GLY A 114 -7.40 14.16 7.12
CA GLY A 114 -6.06 13.87 7.58
C GLY A 114 -5.44 12.64 6.93
N PRO A 115 -4.17 12.32 7.22
CA PRO A 115 -3.46 11.16 6.66
C PRO A 115 -4.15 9.81 6.85
N HIS A 116 -5.04 9.67 7.84
CA HIS A 116 -5.85 8.48 8.06
C HIS A 116 -6.98 8.28 7.03
N LYS A 117 -7.26 9.31 6.23
CA LYS A 117 -8.20 9.29 5.09
C LYS A 117 -7.49 9.25 3.74
N ALA A 118 -6.15 9.23 3.74
CA ALA A 118 -5.39 9.14 2.51
C ALA A 118 -5.69 7.82 1.79
N THR A 119 -5.82 7.90 0.47
CA THR A 119 -6.01 6.77 -0.45
C THR A 119 -4.98 6.80 -1.56
N LEU A 120 -4.82 5.70 -2.24
CA LEU A 120 -3.99 5.60 -3.43
C LEU A 120 -4.92 5.32 -4.61
N ASP A 121 -4.99 6.28 -5.54
CA ASP A 121 -5.78 6.14 -6.76
C ASP A 121 -4.91 5.52 -7.84
N PHE A 122 -5.45 4.52 -8.53
CA PHE A 122 -4.80 3.87 -9.65
C PHE A 122 -5.43 4.28 -10.97
N ILE A 123 -4.58 4.52 -11.95
CA ILE A 123 -4.98 4.79 -13.33
C ILE A 123 -4.39 3.71 -14.23
N TYR A 124 -5.22 3.08 -15.01
CA TYR A 124 -4.84 2.09 -16.00
C TYR A 124 -5.58 2.34 -17.32
N ASP A 125 -4.85 2.46 -18.42
CA ASP A 125 -5.41 2.73 -19.75
C ASP A 125 -6.41 3.92 -19.74
N LYS A 126 -6.02 5.02 -19.07
CA LYS A 126 -6.83 6.24 -18.86
C LYS A 126 -8.12 6.03 -18.04
N LYS A 127 -8.33 4.86 -17.46
CA LYS A 127 -9.46 4.55 -16.57
C LYS A 127 -9.04 4.57 -15.12
N ASN A 128 -9.89 5.08 -14.26
CA ASN A 128 -9.73 4.93 -12.81
C ASN A 128 -10.10 3.50 -12.40
N GLU A 129 -9.54 3.04 -11.28
CA GLU A 129 -9.76 1.70 -10.73
C GLU A 129 -11.24 1.29 -10.61
N ASN A 130 -12.13 2.26 -10.31
CA ASN A 130 -13.57 2.03 -10.18
C ASN A 130 -14.27 1.61 -11.50
N HIS A 131 -13.61 1.81 -12.64
CA HIS A 131 -14.11 1.45 -13.98
C HIS A 131 -13.41 0.21 -14.53
N LEU A 132 -12.57 -0.44 -13.74
CA LEU A 132 -11.87 -1.65 -14.14
C LEU A 132 -12.67 -2.89 -13.76
N SER A 133 -12.61 -3.90 -14.61
CA SER A 133 -13.11 -5.23 -14.28
C SER A 133 -12.33 -5.84 -13.10
N ARG A 134 -12.92 -6.80 -12.40
CA ARG A 134 -12.25 -7.49 -11.28
C ARG A 134 -10.92 -8.11 -11.71
N GLY A 135 -10.83 -8.63 -12.92
CA GLY A 135 -9.59 -9.19 -13.47
C GLY A 135 -8.51 -8.15 -13.70
N GLU A 136 -8.89 -6.93 -14.15
CA GLU A 136 -7.96 -5.79 -14.31
C GLU A 136 -7.50 -5.26 -12.96
N GLN A 137 -8.40 -5.14 -11.97
CA GLN A 137 -8.05 -4.73 -10.61
C GLN A 137 -7.04 -5.71 -9.98
N LYS A 138 -7.25 -7.03 -10.17
CA LYS A 138 -6.34 -8.06 -9.69
C LYS A 138 -4.96 -7.96 -10.33
N LYS A 139 -4.91 -7.73 -11.65
CA LYS A 139 -3.64 -7.48 -12.37
C LYS A 139 -2.92 -6.25 -11.82
N LEU A 140 -3.63 -5.15 -11.62
CA LEU A 140 -3.09 -3.92 -11.04
C LEU A 140 -2.48 -4.16 -9.65
N SER A 141 -3.22 -4.83 -8.79
CA SER A 141 -2.74 -5.17 -7.44
C SER A 141 -1.46 -6.00 -7.48
N THR A 142 -1.40 -6.98 -8.38
CA THR A 142 -0.19 -7.82 -8.58
C THR A 142 1.00 -6.99 -9.04
N VAL A 143 0.82 -6.13 -10.06
CA VAL A 143 1.90 -5.26 -10.55
C VAL A 143 2.39 -4.30 -9.47
N PHE A 144 1.47 -3.70 -8.74
CA PHE A 144 1.82 -2.76 -7.67
C PHE A 144 2.56 -3.46 -6.52
N TRP A 145 2.14 -4.66 -6.16
CA TRP A 145 2.84 -5.48 -5.16
C TRP A 145 4.26 -5.83 -5.63
N MET A 146 4.42 -6.26 -6.88
CA MET A 146 5.74 -6.57 -7.44
C MET A 146 6.66 -5.35 -7.51
N LEU A 147 6.10 -4.18 -7.84
CA LEU A 147 6.82 -2.91 -7.80
C LEU A 147 7.37 -2.62 -6.39
N GLN A 148 6.59 -2.91 -5.35
CA GLN A 148 7.04 -2.72 -3.97
C GLN A 148 8.16 -3.71 -3.60
N VAL A 149 8.07 -4.97 -4.04
CA VAL A 149 9.14 -5.96 -3.82
C VAL A 149 10.43 -5.51 -4.50
N LEU A 150 10.35 -5.09 -5.76
CA LEU A 150 11.51 -4.59 -6.50
C LEU A 150 12.13 -3.37 -5.81
N PHE A 151 11.31 -2.39 -5.41
CA PHE A 151 11.77 -1.22 -4.69
C PHE A 151 12.53 -1.59 -3.40
N LEU A 152 12.01 -2.54 -2.61
CA LEU A 152 12.68 -3.01 -1.40
C LEU A 152 14.05 -3.62 -1.71
N VAL A 153 14.14 -4.48 -2.73
CA VAL A 153 15.40 -5.09 -3.16
C VAL A 153 16.42 -4.03 -3.61
N GLU A 154 15.97 -3.04 -4.39
CA GLU A 154 16.84 -1.95 -4.87
C GLU A 154 17.34 -1.04 -3.74
N THR A 155 16.61 -0.93 -2.65
CA THR A 155 17.06 -0.21 -1.45
C THR A 155 17.95 -1.06 -0.53
N GLY A 156 18.34 -2.26 -0.97
CA GLY A 156 19.24 -3.17 -0.23
C GLY A 156 18.52 -4.01 0.84
N VAL A 157 17.18 -3.97 0.86
CA VAL A 157 16.39 -4.86 1.75
C VAL A 157 16.24 -6.21 1.08
N LYS A 158 16.39 -7.29 1.85
CA LYS A 158 16.09 -8.67 1.43
C LYS A 158 14.72 -9.07 1.96
N PRO A 159 13.63 -8.82 1.23
CA PRO A 159 12.30 -9.13 1.72
C PRO A 159 12.04 -10.64 1.69
N ILE A 160 11.19 -11.09 2.62
CA ILE A 160 10.55 -12.40 2.54
C ILE A 160 9.22 -12.22 1.84
N VAL A 161 9.02 -12.95 0.76
CA VAL A 161 7.81 -12.90 -0.08
C VAL A 161 6.92 -14.09 0.30
N LEU A 162 5.69 -13.80 0.71
CA LEU A 162 4.70 -14.81 1.04
C LEU A 162 3.58 -14.78 0.01
N ILE A 163 3.30 -15.92 -0.63
CA ILE A 163 2.22 -16.07 -1.60
C ILE A 163 1.31 -17.19 -1.14
N ASP A 164 0.10 -16.86 -0.78
CA ASP A 164 -0.89 -17.82 -0.32
C ASP A 164 -1.79 -18.28 -1.47
N ASP A 165 -1.96 -19.59 -1.62
CA ASP A 165 -2.81 -20.26 -2.62
C ASP A 165 -2.66 -19.69 -4.04
N ILE A 166 -1.43 -19.75 -4.59
CA ILE A 166 -1.08 -19.12 -5.86
C ILE A 166 -1.97 -19.58 -7.03
N SER A 167 -2.39 -20.84 -7.03
CA SER A 167 -3.19 -21.41 -8.12
C SER A 167 -4.65 -20.99 -8.11
N SER A 168 -5.20 -20.55 -6.98
CA SER A 168 -6.56 -20.01 -6.90
C SER A 168 -6.64 -18.59 -7.44
N GLU A 169 -5.53 -17.85 -7.35
CA GLU A 169 -5.48 -16.46 -7.65
C GLU A 169 -5.01 -16.17 -9.08
N LEU A 170 -4.16 -17.00 -9.64
CA LEU A 170 -3.50 -16.78 -10.93
C LEU A 170 -3.67 -17.98 -11.88
N ASP A 171 -3.84 -17.70 -13.16
CA ASP A 171 -3.71 -18.72 -14.21
C ASP A 171 -2.24 -19.13 -14.39
N GLN A 172 -1.99 -20.31 -15.00
CA GLN A 172 -0.67 -20.89 -15.15
C GLN A 172 0.35 -19.93 -15.80
N LYS A 173 -0.10 -19.16 -16.80
CA LYS A 173 0.77 -18.20 -17.47
C LYS A 173 1.26 -17.12 -16.49
N LYS A 174 0.35 -16.56 -15.72
CA LYS A 174 0.69 -15.52 -14.72
C LYS A 174 1.52 -16.07 -13.57
N ILE A 175 1.29 -17.33 -13.15
CA ILE A 175 2.15 -18.02 -12.19
C ILE A 175 3.60 -18.04 -12.69
N ASN A 176 3.79 -18.54 -13.93
CA ASN A 176 5.11 -18.64 -14.54
C ASN A 176 5.82 -17.28 -14.62
N GLU A 177 5.08 -16.26 -15.02
CA GLU A 177 5.58 -14.88 -15.15
C GLU A 177 5.95 -14.28 -13.79
N THR A 178 5.07 -14.45 -12.79
CA THR A 178 5.30 -13.94 -11.42
C THR A 178 6.50 -14.62 -10.77
N LEU A 179 6.58 -15.94 -10.84
CA LEU A 179 7.69 -16.68 -10.24
C LEU A 179 9.00 -16.44 -11.03
N GLY A 180 8.92 -16.38 -12.36
CA GLY A 180 10.07 -16.05 -13.20
C GLY A 180 10.68 -14.69 -12.88
N PHE A 181 9.87 -13.71 -12.51
CA PHE A 181 10.36 -12.42 -12.01
C PHE A 181 10.97 -12.53 -10.62
N LEU A 182 10.23 -13.10 -9.68
CA LEU A 182 10.68 -13.16 -8.29
C LEU A 182 11.98 -13.95 -8.11
N THR A 183 12.17 -15.00 -8.90
CA THR A 183 13.40 -15.83 -8.88
C THR A 183 14.64 -15.11 -9.44
N GLN A 184 14.48 -13.98 -10.14
CA GLN A 184 15.58 -13.12 -10.57
C GLN A 184 16.02 -12.13 -9.48
N LEU A 185 15.20 -11.97 -8.43
CA LEU A 185 15.48 -11.07 -7.32
C LEU A 185 16.16 -11.83 -6.17
N ASP A 186 16.97 -11.11 -5.37
CA ASP A 186 17.56 -11.67 -4.13
C ASP A 186 16.54 -11.66 -3.00
N VAL A 187 15.53 -12.54 -3.09
CA VAL A 187 14.43 -12.66 -2.16
C VAL A 187 14.21 -14.10 -1.72
N GLN A 188 13.76 -14.31 -0.50
CA GLN A 188 13.24 -15.60 -0.05
C GLN A 188 11.73 -15.67 -0.31
N ILE A 189 11.27 -16.77 -0.93
CA ILE A 189 9.86 -16.92 -1.31
C ILE A 189 9.27 -18.12 -0.56
N PHE A 190 8.11 -17.93 0.06
CA PHE A 190 7.27 -19.01 0.58
C PHE A 190 5.96 -18.99 -0.21
N ILE A 191 5.58 -20.15 -0.72
CA ILE A 191 4.37 -20.31 -1.54
C ILE A 191 3.54 -21.41 -0.93
N THR A 192 2.24 -21.18 -0.77
CA THR A 192 1.27 -22.24 -0.54
C THR A 192 0.47 -22.48 -1.80
N ASP A 193 0.10 -23.73 -2.04
CA ASP A 193 -0.73 -24.13 -3.17
C ASP A 193 -1.57 -25.35 -2.79
N ILE A 194 -2.85 -25.34 -3.17
CA ILE A 194 -3.77 -26.49 -2.97
C ILE A 194 -3.87 -27.32 -4.26
N GLY A 195 -3.37 -26.79 -5.37
CA GLY A 195 -3.44 -27.42 -6.68
C GLY A 195 -2.39 -28.51 -6.89
N ASN A 196 -2.69 -29.45 -7.76
CA ASN A 196 -1.73 -30.46 -8.22
C ASN A 196 -0.88 -29.97 -9.42
N LYS A 197 -0.72 -28.64 -9.57
CA LYS A 197 0.06 -28.07 -10.67
C LYS A 197 1.53 -27.99 -10.27
N GLU A 198 2.41 -28.42 -11.14
CA GLU A 198 3.84 -28.18 -10.97
C GLU A 198 4.14 -26.69 -11.09
N LEU A 199 4.73 -26.14 -10.06
CA LEU A 199 5.22 -24.77 -10.10
C LEU A 199 6.56 -24.72 -10.85
N PRO A 200 6.82 -23.69 -11.69
CA PRO A 200 8.04 -23.57 -12.50
C PRO A 200 9.21 -23.10 -11.63
N LEU A 201 9.59 -23.92 -10.65
CA LEU A 201 10.67 -23.64 -9.72
C LEU A 201 11.86 -24.58 -9.94
N ASP A 202 13.06 -24.03 -9.78
CA ASP A 202 14.28 -24.84 -9.82
C ASP A 202 14.36 -25.75 -8.59
N THR A 203 14.23 -27.07 -8.80
CA THR A 203 14.25 -28.06 -7.72
C THR A 203 15.53 -28.06 -6.89
N LYS A 204 16.66 -27.57 -7.45
CA LYS A 204 17.91 -27.44 -6.71
C LYS A 204 17.93 -26.29 -5.71
N LYS A 205 17.04 -25.31 -5.88
CA LYS A 205 16.92 -24.11 -5.05
C LYS A 205 15.61 -24.07 -4.24
N THR A 206 14.80 -25.13 -4.34
CA THR A 206 13.46 -25.17 -3.75
C THR A 206 13.31 -26.38 -2.85
N SER A 207 12.74 -26.17 -1.66
CA SER A 207 12.27 -27.26 -0.79
C SER A 207 10.76 -27.31 -0.82
N THR A 208 10.22 -28.50 -1.08
CA THR A 208 8.76 -28.72 -1.14
C THR A 208 8.31 -29.55 0.05
N TYR A 209 7.28 -29.08 0.72
CA TYR A 209 6.68 -29.73 1.87
C TYR A 209 5.20 -29.99 1.61
N HIS A 210 4.75 -31.20 1.95
CA HIS A 210 3.32 -31.55 1.93
C HIS A 210 2.74 -31.45 3.34
N ILE A 211 1.59 -30.79 3.46
CA ILE A 211 0.87 -30.67 4.73
C ILE A 211 -0.41 -31.52 4.62
N LYS A 212 -0.53 -32.54 5.47
CA LYS A 212 -1.72 -33.39 5.56
C LYS A 212 -2.17 -33.52 7.01
N LYS A 213 -3.39 -33.11 7.31
CA LYS A 213 -3.96 -33.14 8.67
C LYS A 213 -3.07 -32.44 9.72
N GLY A 214 -2.43 -31.31 9.36
CA GLY A 214 -1.55 -30.55 10.26
C GLY A 214 -0.14 -31.13 10.44
N VAL A 215 0.21 -32.23 9.73
CA VAL A 215 1.56 -32.81 9.76
C VAL A 215 2.30 -32.44 8.48
N ILE A 216 3.57 -32.07 8.63
CA ILE A 216 4.46 -31.69 7.53
C ILE A 216 5.25 -32.91 7.09
N TYR A 217 5.26 -33.18 5.79
CA TYR A 217 6.04 -34.25 5.15
C TYR A 217 7.03 -33.57 4.18
N ASN A 218 8.29 -34.00 4.27
CA ASN A 218 9.31 -33.61 3.30
C ASN A 218 9.34 -34.63 2.17
N ASN A 219 9.44 -34.18 0.93
CA ASN A 219 9.61 -35.06 -0.24
C ASN A 219 11.08 -35.43 -0.38
#